data_79138f60a69b517f8ec3f36e08776f71
#
_entry.id   79138f60a69b517f8ec3f36e08776f71
#
_cell.length_a   1.000
_cell.length_b   1.000
_cell.length_c   1.000
_cell.angle_alpha   90.00
_cell.angle_beta   90.00
_cell.angle_gamma   90.00
#
_symmetry.space_group_name_H-M   'P 1'
#
loop_
_entity.id
_entity.type
_entity.pdbx_description
1 polymer ?
#
loop_
_entity_poly.entity_id
_entity_poly.type
_entity_poly.pdbx_seq_one_letter_code
_entity_poly.pdbx_strand_id
1 'polypeptide(L)'
;VVNSYKSVHSVSLTGGEPLLAADFLKDFLPLVNKKIYLETNATLADKLLIVKPFIDIVSADIKLESATGIKDSYRFHDKFFENCKGIETFAKIVFNKMITDDEIQNSCNLAKKYGIELILQPEMVQDKMSVSSEFAASILDKFLDRYENVRLIPQVHKFLDVR
;
A
#
# COMPACT_ATOMS: atom_id res chain seq x y z
N VAL A 1 -0.15 -6.49 -26.35
CA VAL A 1 0.40 -7.50 -25.41
C VAL A 1 -0.47 -7.61 -24.16
N VAL A 2 -0.73 -6.52 -23.38
CA VAL A 2 -1.47 -6.58 -22.11
C VAL A 2 -2.85 -7.25 -22.28
N ASN A 3 -3.62 -6.86 -23.29
CA ASN A 3 -4.97 -7.38 -23.53
C ASN A 3 -5.00 -8.84 -24.05
N SER A 4 -3.86 -9.43 -24.42
CA SER A 4 -3.78 -10.82 -24.89
C SER A 4 -3.81 -11.85 -23.74
N TYR A 5 -3.52 -11.45 -22.52
CA TYR A 5 -3.58 -12.31 -21.34
C TYR A 5 -5.04 -12.56 -20.94
N LYS A 6 -5.55 -13.78 -21.11
CA LYS A 6 -6.97 -14.10 -20.88
C LYS A 6 -7.31 -14.36 -19.39
N SER A 7 -6.38 -14.95 -18.64
CA SER A 7 -6.63 -15.51 -17.29
C SER A 7 -5.98 -14.70 -16.19
N VAL A 8 -5.86 -13.38 -16.34
CA VAL A 8 -5.33 -12.50 -15.30
C VAL A 8 -6.46 -11.70 -14.66
N HIS A 9 -6.38 -11.54 -13.34
CA HIS A 9 -7.35 -10.77 -12.56
C HIS A 9 -7.24 -9.27 -12.88
N SER A 10 -6.03 -8.75 -12.91
CA SER A 10 -5.73 -7.33 -13.08
C SER A 10 -4.37 -7.11 -13.74
N VAL A 11 -4.13 -5.91 -14.18
CA VAL A 11 -2.81 -5.41 -14.59
C VAL A 11 -2.26 -4.56 -13.47
N SER A 12 -1.12 -4.94 -12.92
CA SER A 12 -0.45 -4.18 -11.86
C SER A 12 0.43 -3.09 -12.48
N LEU A 13 0.20 -1.86 -12.04
CA LEU A 13 1.08 -0.71 -12.26
C LEU A 13 2.00 -0.62 -11.05
N THR A 14 3.26 -0.97 -11.23
CA THR A 14 4.27 -1.04 -10.18
C THR A 14 5.64 -0.59 -10.70
N GLY A 15 6.66 -0.62 -9.86
CA GLY A 15 8.02 -0.20 -10.17
C GLY A 15 8.20 1.31 -9.96
N GLY A 16 9.30 1.78 -9.37
CA GLY A 16 9.46 3.17 -8.98
C GLY A 16 8.21 3.74 -8.27
N GLU A 17 7.69 4.86 -8.80
CA GLU A 17 6.37 5.39 -8.43
C GLU A 17 5.55 5.59 -9.72
N PRO A 18 4.53 4.77 -9.99
CA PRO A 18 3.77 4.82 -11.25
C PRO A 18 3.09 6.17 -11.49
N LEU A 19 2.65 6.85 -10.45
CA LEU A 19 1.96 8.14 -10.58
C LEU A 19 2.86 9.27 -11.08
N LEU A 20 4.18 9.10 -11.10
CA LEU A 20 5.07 10.04 -11.80
C LEU A 20 4.80 10.07 -13.31
N ALA A 21 4.28 8.98 -13.86
CA ALA A 21 3.90 8.85 -15.27
C ALA A 21 2.39 9.07 -15.50
N ALA A 22 1.68 9.77 -14.62
CA ALA A 22 0.22 9.91 -14.66
C ALA A 22 -0.29 10.45 -16.01
N ASP A 23 0.42 11.37 -16.64
CA ASP A 23 0.04 11.94 -17.93
C ASP A 23 0.10 10.89 -19.05
N PHE A 24 1.12 10.03 -19.06
CA PHE A 24 1.19 8.87 -19.96
C PHE A 24 0.10 7.84 -19.64
N LEU A 25 -0.10 7.53 -18.36
CA LEU A 25 -1.09 6.56 -17.93
C LEU A 25 -2.52 6.98 -18.30
N LYS A 26 -2.84 8.26 -18.25
CA LYS A 26 -4.12 8.81 -18.68
C LYS A 26 -4.46 8.45 -20.13
N ASP A 27 -3.46 8.47 -21.01
CA ASP A 27 -3.65 8.14 -22.42
C ASP A 27 -3.59 6.63 -22.68
N PHE A 28 -2.81 5.89 -21.87
CA PHE A 28 -2.61 4.46 -22.03
C PHE A 28 -3.76 3.61 -21.43
N LEU A 29 -4.22 3.94 -20.22
CA LEU A 29 -5.16 3.09 -19.49
C LEU A 29 -6.52 2.90 -20.18
N PRO A 30 -7.09 3.86 -20.93
CA PRO A 30 -8.30 3.64 -21.72
C PRO A 30 -8.19 2.51 -22.76
N LEU A 31 -6.97 2.14 -23.14
CA LEU A 31 -6.70 1.07 -24.12
C LEU A 31 -6.61 -0.32 -23.45
N VAL A 32 -6.62 -0.39 -22.12
CA VAL A 32 -6.52 -1.63 -21.36
C VAL A 32 -7.92 -2.13 -21.00
N ASN A 33 -8.23 -3.38 -21.37
CA ASN A 33 -9.53 -4.02 -21.10
C ASN A 33 -9.51 -4.93 -19.86
N LYS A 34 -8.67 -4.62 -18.90
CA LYS A 34 -8.49 -5.37 -17.64
C LYS A 34 -8.62 -4.41 -16.47
N LYS A 35 -8.95 -4.95 -15.29
CA LYS A 35 -8.86 -4.19 -14.06
C LYS A 35 -7.45 -3.67 -13.86
N ILE A 36 -7.35 -2.44 -13.39
CA ILE A 36 -6.07 -1.79 -13.08
C ILE A 36 -5.83 -1.78 -11.59
N TYR A 37 -4.72 -2.38 -11.20
CA TYR A 37 -4.23 -2.44 -9.84
C TYR A 37 -3.04 -1.49 -9.71
N LEU A 38 -3.16 -0.44 -8.91
CA LEU A 38 -2.12 0.57 -8.68
C LEU A 38 -1.37 0.28 -7.38
N GLU A 39 -0.06 0.02 -7.47
CA GLU A 39 0.84 0.04 -6.32
C GLU A 39 1.55 1.38 -6.24
N THR A 40 1.43 2.08 -5.11
CA THR A 40 1.93 3.45 -4.98
C THR A 40 2.40 3.74 -3.55
N ASN A 41 3.37 4.65 -3.42
CA ASN A 41 3.78 5.18 -2.13
C ASN A 41 2.76 6.17 -1.52
N ALA A 42 1.63 6.39 -2.18
CA ALA A 42 0.51 7.19 -1.72
C ALA A 42 0.86 8.65 -1.33
N THR A 43 1.80 9.26 -2.03
CA THR A 43 2.22 10.66 -1.77
C THR A 43 1.76 11.64 -2.84
N LEU A 44 1.36 11.16 -4.02
CA LEU A 44 1.05 11.97 -5.19
C LEU A 44 -0.47 12.09 -5.40
N ALA A 45 -1.18 12.68 -4.43
CA ALA A 45 -2.63 12.79 -4.42
C ALA A 45 -3.22 13.47 -5.67
N ASP A 46 -2.58 14.54 -6.15
CA ASP A 46 -3.06 15.28 -7.33
C ASP A 46 -2.86 14.47 -8.62
N LYS A 47 -1.80 13.65 -8.69
CA LYS A 47 -1.55 12.76 -9.83
C LYS A 47 -2.52 11.58 -9.87
N LEU A 48 -2.97 11.08 -8.70
CA LEU A 48 -4.03 10.08 -8.64
C LEU A 48 -5.31 10.57 -9.33
N LEU A 49 -5.71 11.82 -9.14
CA LEU A 49 -6.93 12.37 -9.75
C LEU A 49 -6.91 12.31 -11.29
N ILE A 50 -5.72 12.39 -11.90
CA ILE A 50 -5.57 12.31 -13.37
C ILE A 50 -5.95 10.92 -13.89
N VAL A 51 -5.60 9.85 -13.15
CA VAL A 51 -5.79 8.45 -13.57
C VAL A 51 -6.94 7.75 -12.84
N LYS A 52 -7.51 8.39 -11.83
CA LYS A 52 -8.57 7.83 -10.98
C LYS A 52 -9.70 7.14 -11.74
N PRO A 53 -10.22 7.68 -12.87
CA PRO A 53 -11.32 7.03 -13.61
C PRO A 53 -10.99 5.63 -14.16
N PHE A 54 -9.71 5.26 -14.18
CA PHE A 54 -9.22 4.01 -14.78
C PHE A 54 -8.68 3.03 -13.74
N ILE A 55 -8.63 3.43 -12.45
CA ILE A 55 -8.07 2.60 -11.38
C ILE A 55 -9.20 1.86 -10.67
N ASP A 56 -9.09 0.53 -10.60
CA ASP A 56 -10.05 -0.33 -9.92
C ASP A 56 -9.62 -0.64 -8.48
N ILE A 57 -8.30 -0.83 -8.25
CA ILE A 57 -7.75 -1.21 -6.96
C ILE A 57 -6.51 -0.37 -6.66
N VAL A 58 -6.41 0.13 -5.44
CA VAL A 58 -5.22 0.83 -4.93
C VAL A 58 -4.60 0.05 -3.78
N SER A 59 -3.33 -0.31 -3.94
CA SER A 59 -2.44 -0.81 -2.90
C SER A 59 -1.49 0.32 -2.50
N ALA A 60 -1.79 0.98 -1.40
CA ALA A 60 -1.04 2.14 -0.93
C ALA A 60 0.01 1.73 0.12
N ASP A 61 1.25 2.18 -0.02
CA ASP A 61 2.28 1.97 1.00
C ASP A 61 2.31 3.14 1.98
N ILE A 62 1.89 2.93 3.21
CA ILE A 62 2.13 3.87 4.31
C ILE A 62 3.57 3.72 4.76
N LYS A 63 4.36 4.77 4.56
CA LYS A 63 5.79 4.78 4.91
C LYS A 63 5.98 5.30 6.32
N LEU A 64 6.37 4.40 7.24
CA LEU A 64 6.71 4.75 8.61
C LEU A 64 8.05 5.49 8.67
N GLU A 65 8.15 6.50 9.53
CA GLU A 65 9.40 7.22 9.77
C GLU A 65 10.47 6.27 10.33
N SER A 66 10.09 5.41 11.27
CA SER A 66 10.98 4.40 11.88
C SER A 66 11.60 3.43 10.89
N ALA A 67 10.92 3.15 9.76
CA ALA A 67 11.39 2.23 8.73
C ALA A 67 12.13 2.95 7.59
N THR A 68 11.81 4.21 7.31
CA THR A 68 12.29 4.93 6.11
C THR A 68 13.10 6.18 6.40
N GLY A 69 13.00 6.74 7.61
CA GLY A 69 13.57 8.04 7.97
C GLY A 69 12.82 9.26 7.39
N ILE A 70 11.72 9.02 6.65
CA ILE A 70 10.93 10.11 6.03
C ILE A 70 9.94 10.65 7.05
N LYS A 71 10.07 11.94 7.38
CA LYS A 71 9.19 12.64 8.33
C LYS A 71 7.90 13.13 7.68
N ASP A 72 6.87 13.30 8.51
CA ASP A 72 5.60 13.93 8.12
C ASP A 72 4.88 13.29 6.92
N SER A 73 5.12 12.00 6.65
CA SER A 73 4.47 11.30 5.52
C SER A 73 2.94 11.24 5.64
N TYR A 74 2.40 11.24 6.85
CA TYR A 74 0.95 11.10 7.10
C TYR A 74 0.08 12.18 6.46
N ARG A 75 0.56 13.43 6.36
CA ARG A 75 -0.19 14.51 5.69
C ARG A 75 -0.39 14.25 4.19
N PHE A 76 0.60 13.60 3.54
CA PHE A 76 0.49 13.23 2.13
C PHE A 76 -0.47 12.07 1.97
N HIS A 77 -0.38 11.07 2.85
CA HIS A 77 -1.29 9.93 2.86
C HIS A 77 -2.74 10.36 3.12
N ASP A 78 -2.99 11.29 4.04
CA ASP A 78 -4.33 11.79 4.32
C ASP A 78 -5.00 12.37 3.06
N LYS A 79 -4.29 13.27 2.36
CA LYS A 79 -4.78 13.84 1.09
C LYS A 79 -4.94 12.77 -0.01
N PHE A 80 -4.04 11.77 -0.04
CA PHE A 80 -4.11 10.70 -1.01
C PHE A 80 -5.34 9.82 -0.81
N PHE A 81 -5.58 9.37 0.41
CA PHE A 81 -6.73 8.52 0.72
C PHE A 81 -8.08 9.23 0.57
N GLU A 82 -8.13 10.54 0.81
CA GLU A 82 -9.31 11.35 0.46
C GLU A 82 -9.68 11.20 -1.02
N ASN A 83 -8.67 11.20 -1.89
CA ASN A 83 -8.88 11.02 -3.34
C ASN A 83 -9.17 9.57 -3.75
N CYS A 84 -8.90 8.56 -2.91
CA CYS A 84 -9.23 7.16 -3.18
C CYS A 84 -10.72 6.84 -3.02
N LYS A 85 -11.54 7.75 -2.51
CA LYS A 85 -12.97 7.51 -2.30
C LYS A 85 -13.64 6.97 -3.56
N GLY A 86 -14.27 5.79 -3.42
CA GLY A 86 -14.95 5.07 -4.51
C GLY A 86 -14.05 4.08 -5.27
N ILE A 87 -12.79 3.93 -4.89
CA ILE A 87 -11.88 2.89 -5.40
C ILE A 87 -11.67 1.85 -4.30
N GLU A 88 -11.64 0.56 -4.64
CA GLU A 88 -11.21 -0.49 -3.73
C GLU A 88 -9.78 -0.19 -3.26
N THR A 89 -9.61 0.08 -1.96
CA THR A 89 -8.31 0.57 -1.45
C THR A 89 -7.93 -0.16 -0.16
N PHE A 90 -6.69 -0.60 -0.08
CA PHE A 90 -6.06 -1.07 1.14
C PHE A 90 -4.65 -0.46 1.29
N ALA A 91 -4.12 -0.48 2.50
CA ALA A 91 -2.80 0.07 2.77
C ALA A 91 -1.86 -1.00 3.33
N LYS A 92 -0.63 -1.03 2.81
CA LYS A 92 0.47 -1.85 3.32
C LYS A 92 1.35 -1.02 4.24
N ILE A 93 1.80 -1.62 5.32
CA ILE A 93 2.74 -1.04 6.28
C ILE A 93 3.89 -2.00 6.48
N VAL A 94 5.06 -1.65 5.96
CA VAL A 94 6.28 -2.40 6.27
C VAL A 94 6.83 -1.89 7.60
N PHE A 95 7.07 -2.79 8.54
CA PHE A 95 7.57 -2.46 9.87
C PHE A 95 8.75 -3.33 10.30
N ASN A 96 9.57 -2.80 11.18
CA ASN A 96 10.66 -3.49 11.86
C ASN A 96 10.58 -3.25 13.37
N LYS A 97 11.62 -3.64 14.13
CA LYS A 97 11.64 -3.50 15.60
C LYS A 97 11.61 -2.04 16.11
N MET A 98 11.79 -1.05 15.22
CA MET A 98 11.80 0.37 15.58
C MET A 98 10.42 1.01 15.50
N ILE A 99 9.38 0.29 15.10
CA ILE A 99 7.99 0.80 15.03
C ILE A 99 7.55 1.36 16.38
N THR A 100 6.94 2.52 16.37
CA THR A 100 6.50 3.24 17.59
C THR A 100 5.00 3.15 17.80
N ASP A 101 4.54 3.32 19.04
CA ASP A 101 3.11 3.35 19.36
C ASP A 101 2.39 4.54 18.68
N ASP A 102 3.08 5.67 18.49
CA ASP A 102 2.53 6.83 17.76
C ASP A 102 2.30 6.51 16.28
N GLU A 103 3.21 5.79 15.65
CA GLU A 103 3.03 5.35 14.26
C GLU A 103 1.86 4.38 14.12
N ILE A 104 1.70 3.45 15.07
CA ILE A 104 0.55 2.54 15.13
C ILE A 104 -0.75 3.35 15.26
N GLN A 105 -0.80 4.28 16.21
CA GLN A 105 -1.97 5.11 16.45
C GLN A 105 -2.33 5.96 15.22
N ASN A 106 -1.35 6.62 14.61
CA ASN A 106 -1.56 7.45 13.43
C ASN A 106 -2.04 6.64 12.23
N SER A 107 -1.47 5.45 12.00
CA SER A 107 -1.89 4.54 10.93
C SER A 107 -3.33 4.07 11.15
N CYS A 108 -3.69 3.69 12.37
CA CYS A 108 -5.06 3.29 12.72
C CYS A 108 -6.06 4.44 12.56
N ASN A 109 -5.70 5.66 12.97
CA ASN A 109 -6.56 6.83 12.81
C ASN A 109 -6.83 7.13 11.34
N LEU A 110 -5.78 7.04 10.51
CA LEU A 110 -5.89 7.23 9.06
C LEU A 110 -6.80 6.17 8.43
N ALA A 111 -6.58 4.89 8.77
CA ALA A 111 -7.38 3.78 8.28
C ALA A 111 -8.86 3.89 8.68
N LYS A 112 -9.15 4.24 9.94
CA LYS A 112 -10.51 4.48 10.43
C LYS A 112 -11.22 5.59 9.67
N LYS A 113 -10.51 6.70 9.42
CA LYS A 113 -11.07 7.88 8.74
C LYS A 113 -11.60 7.54 7.35
N TYR A 114 -10.92 6.63 6.65
CA TYR A 114 -11.23 6.29 5.26
C TYR A 114 -11.81 4.88 5.07
N GLY A 115 -11.96 4.09 6.12
CA GLY A 115 -12.47 2.71 6.07
C GLY A 115 -11.53 1.75 5.33
N ILE A 116 -10.20 1.94 5.45
CA ILE A 116 -9.18 1.22 4.68
C ILE A 116 -8.67 0.03 5.47
N GLU A 117 -8.55 -1.14 4.84
CA GLU A 117 -7.86 -2.28 5.42
C GLU A 117 -6.36 -2.02 5.53
N LEU A 118 -5.77 -2.40 6.67
CA LEU A 118 -4.32 -2.36 6.89
C LEU A 118 -3.71 -3.76 6.74
N ILE A 119 -2.66 -3.85 5.92
CA ILE A 119 -1.87 -5.07 5.75
C ILE A 119 -0.47 -4.81 6.31
N LEU A 120 -0.21 -5.41 7.47
CA LEU A 120 1.07 -5.32 8.15
C LEU A 120 2.06 -6.31 7.52
N GLN A 121 3.25 -5.83 7.19
CA GLN A 121 4.29 -6.64 6.59
C GLN A 121 5.58 -6.51 7.41
N PRO A 122 6.03 -7.55 8.11
CA PRO A 122 7.38 -7.55 8.69
C PRO A 122 8.42 -7.29 7.59
N GLU A 123 9.35 -6.38 7.87
CA GLU A 123 10.47 -6.13 6.97
C GLU A 123 11.26 -7.42 6.72
N MET A 124 11.63 -7.65 5.47
CA MET A 124 12.42 -8.81 5.05
C MET A 124 13.86 -8.38 4.73
N VAL A 125 14.81 -9.06 5.36
CA VAL A 125 16.25 -8.90 5.10
C VAL A 125 16.81 -10.27 4.72
N GLN A 126 17.37 -10.39 3.52
CA GLN A 126 17.93 -11.66 3.03
C GLN A 126 16.97 -12.85 3.22
N ASP A 127 15.76 -12.73 2.70
CA ASP A 127 14.70 -13.76 2.71
C ASP A 127 14.21 -14.19 4.11
N LYS A 128 14.54 -13.42 5.14
CA LYS A 128 14.07 -13.63 6.52
C LYS A 128 13.41 -12.38 7.06
N MET A 129 12.42 -12.55 7.92
CA MET A 129 11.87 -11.42 8.67
C MET A 129 12.95 -10.81 9.56
N SER A 130 13.03 -9.49 9.59
CA SER A 130 13.93 -8.72 10.47
C SER A 130 13.54 -8.78 11.95
N VAL A 131 12.34 -9.32 12.22
CA VAL A 131 11.74 -9.46 13.55
C VAL A 131 11.31 -10.91 13.79
N SER A 132 11.17 -11.31 15.06
CA SER A 132 10.63 -12.64 15.40
C SER A 132 9.12 -12.72 15.15
N SER A 133 8.60 -13.94 15.05
CA SER A 133 7.17 -14.19 14.88
C SER A 133 6.36 -13.68 16.08
N GLU A 134 6.90 -13.80 17.30
CA GLU A 134 6.25 -13.31 18.52
C GLU A 134 6.17 -11.78 18.53
N PHE A 135 7.25 -11.10 18.08
CA PHE A 135 7.21 -9.64 17.95
C PHE A 135 6.18 -9.22 16.88
N ALA A 136 6.18 -9.88 15.72
CA ALA A 136 5.22 -9.56 14.66
C ALA A 136 3.78 -9.76 15.14
N ALA A 137 3.48 -10.83 15.89
CA ALA A 137 2.19 -11.06 16.50
C ALA A 137 1.82 -9.97 17.52
N SER A 138 2.75 -9.56 18.39
CA SER A 138 2.53 -8.49 19.36
C SER A 138 2.21 -7.14 18.70
N ILE A 139 2.80 -6.86 17.53
CA ILE A 139 2.48 -5.65 16.75
C ILE A 139 1.06 -5.78 16.15
N LEU A 140 0.69 -6.95 15.63
CA LEU A 140 -0.68 -7.18 15.14
C LEU A 140 -1.70 -6.94 16.27
N ASP A 141 -1.47 -7.46 17.47
CA ASP A 141 -2.36 -7.25 18.62
C ASP A 141 -2.51 -5.75 18.93
N LYS A 142 -1.42 -4.99 18.96
CA LYS A 142 -1.45 -3.54 19.19
C LYS A 142 -2.27 -2.78 18.14
N PHE A 143 -2.24 -3.23 16.89
CA PHE A 143 -3.09 -2.65 15.84
C PHE A 143 -4.54 -3.04 16.04
N LEU A 144 -4.83 -4.33 16.32
CA LEU A 144 -6.19 -4.85 16.52
C LEU A 144 -6.88 -4.21 17.72
N ASP A 145 -6.15 -3.89 18.80
CA ASP A 145 -6.67 -3.13 19.95
C ASP A 145 -7.21 -1.74 19.55
N ARG A 146 -6.78 -1.21 18.41
CA ARG A 146 -7.14 0.12 17.91
C ARG A 146 -8.02 0.10 16.68
N TYR A 147 -7.89 -0.91 15.82
CA TYR A 147 -8.60 -1.01 14.55
C TYR A 147 -8.76 -2.47 14.12
N GLU A 148 -10.00 -2.91 13.89
CA GLU A 148 -10.31 -4.32 13.63
C GLU A 148 -9.94 -4.80 12.22
N ASN A 149 -9.95 -3.91 11.21
CA ASN A 149 -9.70 -4.29 9.82
C ASN A 149 -8.20 -4.29 9.50
N VAL A 150 -7.48 -5.21 10.14
CA VAL A 150 -6.01 -5.36 10.04
C VAL A 150 -5.64 -6.81 9.79
N ARG A 151 -4.69 -7.06 8.90
CA ARG A 151 -4.09 -8.38 8.67
C ARG A 151 -2.57 -8.31 8.72
N LEU A 152 -1.94 -9.40 9.16
CA LEU A 152 -0.50 -9.60 9.09
C LEU A 152 -0.18 -10.56 7.93
N ILE A 153 0.48 -10.07 6.90
CA ILE A 153 0.84 -10.86 5.72
C ILE A 153 2.31 -10.62 5.38
N PRO A 154 3.21 -11.60 5.53
CA PRO A 154 4.62 -11.45 5.15
C PRO A 154 4.78 -11.10 3.67
N GLN A 155 5.94 -10.57 3.28
CA GLN A 155 6.28 -10.29 1.89
C GLN A 155 6.51 -11.60 1.11
N VAL A 156 5.42 -12.24 0.68
CA VAL A 156 5.42 -13.60 0.09
C VAL A 156 6.32 -13.71 -1.13
N HIS A 157 6.39 -12.66 -1.96
CA HIS A 157 7.26 -12.63 -3.15
C HIS A 157 8.74 -12.85 -2.80
N LYS A 158 9.20 -12.41 -1.62
CA LYS A 158 10.58 -12.63 -1.16
C LYS A 158 10.83 -14.07 -0.71
N PHE A 159 9.80 -14.76 -0.17
CA PHE A 159 9.93 -16.19 0.15
C PHE A 159 9.94 -17.08 -1.08
N LEU A 160 9.26 -16.64 -2.15
CA LEU A 160 9.13 -17.43 -3.39
C LEU A 160 10.20 -17.07 -4.44
N ASP A 161 11.10 -16.11 -4.13
CA ASP A 161 12.09 -15.56 -5.06
C ASP A 161 11.48 -15.14 -6.41
N VAL A 162 10.27 -14.59 -6.38
CA VAL A 162 9.57 -14.03 -7.55
C VAL A 162 9.58 -12.51 -7.49
N ARG A 163 9.76 -11.88 -8.65
CA ARG A 163 9.77 -10.42 -8.82
C ARG A 163 8.49 -9.94 -9.47
#